data_423d42f8eb193559a539058bdb156297
#
_entry.id   423d42f8eb193559a539058bdb156297
#
_cell.length_a   1.000
_cell.length_b   1.000
_cell.length_c   1.000
_cell.angle_alpha   90.00
_cell.angle_beta   90.00
_cell.angle_gamma   90.00
#
_symmetry.space_group_name_H-M   'P 1'
#
loop_
_entity.id
_entity.type
_entity.pdbx_description
1 polymer ?
#
loop_
_entity_poly.entity_id
_entity_poly.type
_entity_poly.pdbx_seq_one_letter_code
_entity_poly.pdbx_strand_id
1 'polypeptide(L)'
;MKIFLSGLGWLFAKCPECIVNLLCWIVGAIIYYFPFGRISLALSNIARSLPNIPSAERKKIAFESARRMVEMALFVLASPHMPIENLRQRVEVSENLLKELADLSENPRPMVLMIPHFAMMETITMFPILVDKKLPRTGVFYRPFDIQGMEDWVKSSRQRFGIDLLSRKKGLFQAISYLRDNGCVAVLFDQKVYSGMRSFLLDRICMTSELAGILVENSNANAATFWATRTGFWRSRIDCKKFTGTTIEEITFEGNQWLSEKLRTDKIAQCDWLWLHRRWQHIDGLSNLLCLKDRKNILQFSLEKMGLTEFPRTFRIYITMPDSDSESLAILPYIKLMRQSRPDANVSLLVQKKNAQILREKNIADNIIELPNREDGAFARISAYKRLRESYPEVHFNFCDSLLDDICSRILKADFSLAIQTSRKRLFVKDVYKASQSTENIADVYEAFLRKYGLKGELEK
;
A
#
# COMPACT_ATOMS: atom_id res chain seq x y z
N MET A 1 12.12 28.10 -12.07
CA MET A 1 11.49 27.14 -11.13
C MET A 1 11.57 27.63 -9.68
N LYS A 2 12.77 27.78 -9.09
CA LYS A 2 12.93 28.20 -7.67
C LYS A 2 12.19 29.51 -7.34
N ILE A 3 12.34 30.57 -8.16
CA ILE A 3 11.67 31.87 -7.97
C ILE A 3 10.14 31.72 -8.05
N PHE A 4 9.64 30.92 -8.99
CA PHE A 4 8.20 30.67 -9.14
C PHE A 4 7.63 29.95 -7.91
N LEU A 5 8.29 28.87 -7.44
CA LEU A 5 7.88 28.14 -6.24
C LEU A 5 7.92 29.02 -5.00
N SER A 6 8.95 29.86 -4.87
CA SER A 6 9.07 30.83 -3.77
C SER A 6 7.95 31.88 -3.81
N GLY A 7 7.63 32.41 -5.00
CA GLY A 7 6.52 33.36 -5.15
C GLY A 7 5.15 32.77 -4.78
N LEU A 8 4.87 31.53 -5.23
CA LEU A 8 3.68 30.81 -4.83
C LEU A 8 3.66 30.54 -3.32
N GLY A 9 4.76 30.12 -2.75
CA GLY A 9 4.88 29.87 -1.32
C GLY A 9 4.60 31.14 -0.49
N TRP A 10 5.16 32.26 -0.91
CA TRP A 10 4.90 33.56 -0.29
C TRP A 10 3.41 33.94 -0.35
N LEU A 11 2.77 33.75 -1.51
CA LEU A 11 1.34 34.01 -1.69
C LEU A 11 0.51 33.15 -0.71
N PHE A 12 0.76 31.86 -0.63
CA PHE A 12 0.02 30.97 0.28
C PHE A 12 0.30 31.29 1.76
N ALA A 13 1.51 31.71 2.11
CA ALA A 13 1.85 32.10 3.48
C ALA A 13 1.12 33.38 3.95
N LYS A 14 0.76 34.27 3.02
CA LYS A 14 0.02 35.52 3.28
C LYS A 14 -1.50 35.37 3.10
N CYS A 15 -1.94 34.36 2.41
CA CYS A 15 -3.36 34.12 2.14
C CYS A 15 -4.06 33.62 3.43
N PRO A 16 -5.30 34.06 3.72
CA PRO A 16 -6.10 33.52 4.83
C PRO A 16 -6.24 31.99 4.73
N GLU A 17 -6.08 31.28 5.87
CA GLU A 17 -6.13 29.81 5.92
C GLU A 17 -7.41 29.23 5.33
N CYS A 18 -8.56 29.90 5.51
CA CYS A 18 -9.85 29.46 4.97
C CYS A 18 -9.85 29.39 3.43
N ILE A 19 -9.19 30.34 2.78
CA ILE A 19 -9.08 30.38 1.30
C ILE A 19 -8.15 29.25 0.82
N VAL A 20 -7.00 29.06 1.48
CA VAL A 20 -6.07 27.98 1.12
C VAL A 20 -6.70 26.62 1.38
N ASN A 21 -7.47 26.46 2.49
CA ASN A 21 -8.21 25.24 2.78
C ASN A 21 -9.30 24.97 1.73
N LEU A 22 -10.03 26.00 1.29
CA LEU A 22 -10.98 25.88 0.19
C LEU A 22 -10.31 25.44 -1.11
N LEU A 23 -9.12 25.99 -1.42
CA LEU A 23 -8.32 25.55 -2.57
C LEU A 23 -7.93 24.06 -2.44
N CYS A 24 -7.53 23.60 -1.24
CA CYS A 24 -7.27 22.16 -1.00
C CYS A 24 -8.50 21.31 -1.26
N TRP A 25 -9.69 21.79 -0.90
CA TRP A 25 -10.95 21.11 -1.19
C TRP A 25 -11.21 21.01 -2.71
N ILE A 26 -11.07 22.11 -3.42
CA ILE A 26 -11.29 22.17 -4.89
C ILE A 26 -10.30 21.25 -5.61
N VAL A 27 -9.00 21.38 -5.32
CA VAL A 27 -7.96 20.56 -5.96
C VAL A 27 -8.10 19.10 -5.57
N GLY A 28 -8.42 18.81 -4.29
CA GLY A 28 -8.72 17.46 -3.81
C GLY A 28 -9.92 16.84 -4.54
N ALA A 29 -10.98 17.62 -4.78
CA ALA A 29 -12.15 17.19 -5.56
C ALA A 29 -11.76 16.92 -7.03
N ILE A 30 -10.96 17.78 -7.64
CA ILE A 30 -10.44 17.56 -8.99
C ILE A 30 -9.66 16.25 -9.06
N ILE A 31 -8.73 16.01 -8.14
CA ILE A 31 -7.94 14.76 -8.09
C ILE A 31 -8.87 13.54 -7.89
N TYR A 32 -9.91 13.67 -7.08
CA TYR A 32 -10.83 12.60 -6.76
C TYR A 32 -11.76 12.24 -7.93
N TYR A 33 -12.36 13.23 -8.60
CA TYR A 33 -13.36 12.99 -9.65
C TYR A 33 -12.75 12.80 -11.03
N PHE A 34 -11.60 13.40 -11.32
CA PHE A 34 -10.93 13.21 -12.60
C PHE A 34 -10.09 11.92 -12.60
N PRO A 35 -10.13 11.12 -13.68
CA PRO A 35 -9.61 9.76 -13.70
C PRO A 35 -8.09 9.68 -13.86
N PHE A 36 -7.33 10.31 -13.00
CA PHE A 36 -5.85 10.17 -13.00
C PHE A 36 -5.35 8.81 -12.49
N GLY A 37 -6.23 7.81 -12.33
CA GLY A 37 -5.89 6.45 -11.92
C GLY A 37 -5.50 6.27 -10.43
N ARG A 38 -5.10 7.33 -9.74
CA ARG A 38 -4.61 7.27 -8.37
C ARG A 38 -5.72 7.04 -7.33
N ILE A 39 -6.92 7.60 -7.55
CA ILE A 39 -8.06 7.39 -6.64
C ILE A 39 -8.59 5.96 -6.73
N SER A 40 -8.64 5.37 -7.92
CA SER A 40 -8.99 3.95 -8.05
C SER A 40 -8.02 3.06 -7.27
N LEU A 41 -6.72 3.39 -7.29
CA LEU A 41 -5.70 2.71 -6.49
C LEU A 41 -5.93 2.90 -4.97
N ALA A 42 -6.21 4.12 -4.52
CA ALA A 42 -6.50 4.38 -3.11
C ALA A 42 -7.73 3.59 -2.63
N LEU A 43 -8.83 3.63 -3.40
CA LEU A 43 -10.04 2.88 -3.08
C LEU A 43 -9.79 1.36 -3.01
N SER A 44 -9.03 0.81 -3.95
CA SER A 44 -8.67 -0.61 -3.94
C SER A 44 -7.77 -0.96 -2.74
N ASN A 45 -6.78 -0.13 -2.43
CA ASN A 45 -5.92 -0.32 -1.27
C ASN A 45 -6.73 -0.33 0.03
N ILE A 46 -7.62 0.66 0.25
CA ILE A 46 -8.48 0.75 1.44
C ILE A 46 -9.41 -0.46 1.52
N ALA A 47 -10.10 -0.79 0.41
CA ALA A 47 -11.07 -1.90 0.39
C ALA A 47 -10.46 -3.27 0.65
N ARG A 48 -9.22 -3.47 0.22
CA ARG A 48 -8.49 -4.74 0.41
C ARG A 48 -7.83 -4.81 1.79
N SER A 49 -7.37 -3.69 2.33
CA SER A 49 -6.63 -3.64 3.61
C SER A 49 -7.53 -3.42 4.83
N LEU A 50 -8.67 -2.78 4.64
CA LEU A 50 -9.68 -2.49 5.68
C LEU A 50 -11.06 -2.96 5.19
N PRO A 51 -11.27 -4.28 5.02
CA PRO A 51 -12.46 -4.85 4.37
C PRO A 51 -13.77 -4.50 5.10
N ASN A 52 -13.71 -4.31 6.41
CA ASN A 52 -14.88 -4.04 7.25
C ASN A 52 -15.40 -2.58 7.15
N ILE A 53 -14.65 -1.68 6.50
CA ILE A 53 -15.08 -0.30 6.32
C ILE A 53 -16.13 -0.23 5.19
N PRO A 54 -17.32 0.37 5.43
CA PRO A 54 -18.35 0.53 4.40
C PRO A 54 -17.89 1.33 3.19
N SER A 55 -18.46 1.05 2.00
CA SER A 55 -18.08 1.70 0.73
C SER A 55 -18.14 3.23 0.79
N ALA A 56 -19.14 3.81 1.47
CA ALA A 56 -19.25 5.25 1.65
C ALA A 56 -18.09 5.84 2.47
N GLU A 57 -17.68 5.16 3.55
CA GLU A 57 -16.56 5.60 4.38
C GLU A 57 -15.22 5.43 3.66
N ARG A 58 -15.03 4.34 2.89
CA ARG A 58 -13.85 4.17 2.01
C ARG A 58 -13.68 5.33 1.04
N LYS A 59 -14.79 5.78 0.42
CA LYS A 59 -14.79 6.94 -0.50
C LYS A 59 -14.40 8.23 0.23
N LYS A 60 -14.91 8.43 1.47
CA LYS A 60 -14.55 9.57 2.31
C LYS A 60 -13.06 9.56 2.66
N ILE A 61 -12.51 8.40 3.09
CA ILE A 61 -11.08 8.26 3.41
C ILE A 61 -10.22 8.56 2.16
N ALA A 62 -10.56 8.02 0.99
CA ALA A 62 -9.83 8.26 -0.24
C ALA A 62 -9.84 9.74 -0.66
N PHE A 63 -10.99 10.41 -0.52
CA PHE A 63 -11.14 11.83 -0.78
C PHE A 63 -10.28 12.67 0.19
N GLU A 64 -10.41 12.41 1.50
CA GLU A 64 -9.63 13.11 2.51
C GLU A 64 -8.13 12.91 2.34
N SER A 65 -7.68 11.68 2.04
CA SER A 65 -6.27 11.40 1.76
C SER A 65 -5.74 12.23 0.59
N ALA A 66 -6.51 12.35 -0.51
CA ALA A 66 -6.15 13.19 -1.65
C ALA A 66 -6.10 14.68 -1.27
N ARG A 67 -7.10 15.18 -0.56
CA ARG A 67 -7.19 16.58 -0.11
C ARG A 67 -6.03 16.95 0.83
N ARG A 68 -5.73 16.07 1.80
CA ARG A 68 -4.65 16.29 2.78
C ARG A 68 -3.26 16.22 2.15
N MET A 69 -3.09 15.46 1.07
CA MET A 69 -1.85 15.53 0.27
C MET A 69 -1.66 16.90 -0.38
N VAL A 70 -2.74 17.51 -0.90
CA VAL A 70 -2.69 18.88 -1.43
C VAL A 70 -2.36 19.86 -0.29
N GLU A 71 -3.01 19.71 0.86
CA GLU A 71 -2.75 20.50 2.06
C GLU A 71 -1.27 20.45 2.46
N MET A 72 -0.66 19.26 2.51
CA MET A 72 0.76 19.08 2.78
C MET A 72 1.63 19.75 1.72
N ALA A 73 1.32 19.57 0.43
CA ALA A 73 2.10 20.18 -0.64
C ALA A 73 2.09 21.72 -0.56
N LEU A 74 0.93 22.32 -0.27
CA LEU A 74 0.82 23.77 -0.09
C LEU A 74 1.51 24.24 1.21
N PHE A 75 1.48 23.45 2.28
CA PHE A 75 2.22 23.75 3.50
C PHE A 75 3.73 23.74 3.26
N VAL A 76 4.25 22.76 2.53
CA VAL A 76 5.67 22.68 2.14
C VAL A 76 6.09 23.94 1.35
N LEU A 77 5.21 24.45 0.47
CA LEU A 77 5.48 25.70 -0.27
C LEU A 77 5.42 26.93 0.63
N ALA A 78 4.47 27.03 1.53
CA ALA A 78 4.19 28.21 2.35
C ALA A 78 5.13 28.33 3.55
N SER A 79 5.48 27.23 4.21
CA SER A 79 6.23 27.22 5.48
C SER A 79 7.58 27.96 5.43
N PRO A 80 8.38 27.99 4.33
CA PRO A 80 9.59 28.79 4.27
C PRO A 80 9.37 30.30 4.37
N HIS A 81 8.17 30.76 4.12
CA HIS A 81 7.78 32.17 4.14
C HIS A 81 7.00 32.57 5.39
N MET A 82 6.79 31.66 6.33
CA MET A 82 6.13 31.93 7.62
C MET A 82 7.16 32.29 8.69
N PRO A 83 6.83 33.24 9.60
CA PRO A 83 7.62 33.51 10.81
C PRO A 83 7.76 32.20 11.66
N ILE A 84 8.89 32.06 12.35
CA ILE A 84 9.17 30.88 13.20
C ILE A 84 8.12 30.75 14.32
N GLU A 85 7.71 31.85 14.91
CA GLU A 85 6.68 31.88 15.97
C GLU A 85 5.35 31.31 15.47
N ASN A 86 4.94 31.65 14.25
CA ASN A 86 3.73 31.11 13.64
C ASN A 86 3.84 29.62 13.35
N LEU A 87 5.06 29.15 13.01
CA LEU A 87 5.32 27.73 12.79
C LEU A 87 5.28 26.94 14.11
N ARG A 88 5.87 27.50 15.19
CA ARG A 88 5.83 26.90 16.54
C ARG A 88 4.40 26.71 17.04
N GLN A 89 3.50 27.66 16.81
CA GLN A 89 2.10 27.59 17.22
C GLN A 89 1.27 26.54 16.43
N ARG A 90 1.81 26.01 15.34
CA ARG A 90 1.13 25.03 14.47
C ARG A 90 1.46 23.58 14.80
N VAL A 91 2.54 23.38 15.55
CA VAL A 91 3.04 22.02 15.81
C VAL A 91 3.21 21.82 17.30
N GLU A 92 2.43 20.91 17.84
CA GLU A 92 2.50 20.46 19.22
C GLU A 92 3.48 19.28 19.33
N VAL A 93 4.18 19.18 20.45
CA VAL A 93 5.00 18.02 20.81
C VAL A 93 4.29 17.29 21.93
N SER A 94 4.08 15.96 21.79
CA SER A 94 3.41 15.16 22.81
C SER A 94 4.24 15.09 24.09
N GLU A 95 3.57 14.94 25.23
CA GLU A 95 4.24 14.74 26.52
C GLU A 95 5.12 13.48 26.53
N ASN A 96 4.65 12.42 25.85
CA ASN A 96 5.41 11.19 25.67
C ASN A 96 6.74 11.47 24.97
N LEU A 97 6.70 12.19 23.84
CA LEU A 97 7.91 12.55 23.08
C LEU A 97 8.85 13.46 23.91
N LEU A 98 8.32 14.38 24.71
CA LEU A 98 9.13 15.23 25.59
C LEU A 98 9.86 14.42 26.68
N LYS A 99 9.19 13.40 27.23
CA LYS A 99 9.80 12.46 28.20
C LYS A 99 10.92 11.64 27.54
N GLU A 100 10.67 11.10 26.35
CA GLU A 100 11.66 10.35 25.59
C GLU A 100 12.88 11.20 25.20
N LEU A 101 12.66 12.46 24.87
CA LEU A 101 13.73 13.41 24.56
C LEU A 101 14.54 13.77 25.82
N ALA A 102 13.89 13.87 26.98
CA ALA A 102 14.59 14.08 28.26
C ALA A 102 15.50 12.90 28.57
N ASP A 103 15.00 11.67 28.50
CA ASP A 103 15.79 10.45 28.69
C ASP A 103 16.96 10.36 27.69
N LEU A 104 16.72 10.67 26.41
CA LEU A 104 17.79 10.67 25.39
C LEU A 104 18.87 11.73 25.65
N SER A 105 18.49 12.86 26.27
CA SER A 105 19.43 13.92 26.61
C SER A 105 20.31 13.54 27.81
N GLU A 106 19.77 12.81 28.79
CA GLU A 106 20.48 12.29 29.96
C GLU A 106 21.33 11.05 29.61
N ASN A 107 20.80 10.20 28.73
CA ASN A 107 21.41 8.95 28.30
C ASN A 107 21.59 8.93 26.78
N PRO A 108 22.59 9.65 26.22
CA PRO A 108 22.79 9.72 24.77
C PRO A 108 23.05 8.35 24.15
N ARG A 109 22.31 8.02 23.11
CA ARG A 109 22.40 6.76 22.37
C ARG A 109 21.97 6.92 20.92
N PRO A 110 22.47 6.07 20.01
CA PRO A 110 22.07 6.15 18.60
C PRO A 110 20.59 5.79 18.43
N MET A 111 19.90 6.53 17.56
CA MET A 111 18.48 6.35 17.30
C MET A 111 18.16 6.21 15.81
N VAL A 112 17.39 5.19 15.44
CA VAL A 112 16.79 5.06 14.12
C VAL A 112 15.30 5.40 14.20
N LEU A 113 14.87 6.42 13.47
CA LEU A 113 13.50 6.92 13.48
C LEU A 113 12.76 6.45 12.21
N MET A 114 11.71 5.66 12.38
CA MET A 114 10.86 5.19 11.29
C MET A 114 9.68 6.13 11.10
N ILE A 115 9.63 6.83 9.97
CA ILE A 115 8.61 7.85 9.68
C ILE A 115 7.61 7.32 8.64
N PRO A 116 6.30 7.29 8.94
CA PRO A 116 5.27 6.98 7.96
C PRO A 116 4.89 8.21 7.13
N HIS A 117 4.35 7.98 5.92
CA HIS A 117 3.87 9.04 5.04
C HIS A 117 2.45 9.50 5.44
N PHE A 118 2.34 10.14 6.59
CA PHE A 118 1.12 10.85 6.99
C PHE A 118 1.09 12.28 6.43
N ALA A 119 -0.10 12.84 6.29
CA ALA A 119 -0.33 14.11 5.61
C ALA A 119 0.51 15.29 6.13
N MET A 120 0.82 15.33 7.44
CA MET A 120 1.60 16.41 8.04
C MET A 120 3.04 16.03 8.38
N MET A 121 3.59 14.98 7.76
CA MET A 121 4.95 14.51 8.07
C MET A 121 6.05 15.55 7.87
N GLU A 122 5.86 16.54 6.99
CA GLU A 122 6.85 17.60 6.77
C GLU A 122 7.02 18.51 7.99
N THR A 123 6.03 18.57 8.90
CA THR A 123 6.17 19.30 10.15
C THR A 123 7.22 18.70 11.09
N ILE A 124 7.57 17.42 10.90
CA ILE A 124 8.66 16.76 11.64
C ILE A 124 9.99 17.47 11.40
N THR A 125 10.19 18.08 10.23
CA THR A 125 11.43 18.82 9.94
C THR A 125 11.57 20.08 10.82
N MET A 126 10.48 20.54 11.44
CA MET A 126 10.46 21.67 12.37
C MET A 126 10.81 21.27 13.80
N PHE A 127 10.95 19.99 14.10
CA PHE A 127 11.19 19.52 15.47
C PHE A 127 12.33 20.28 16.19
N PRO A 128 13.46 20.62 15.53
CA PRO A 128 14.54 21.37 16.18
C PRO A 128 14.17 22.76 16.71
N ILE A 129 13.16 23.39 16.16
CA ILE A 129 12.70 24.71 16.65
C ILE A 129 11.56 24.62 17.68
N LEU A 130 11.02 23.43 17.92
CA LEU A 130 9.90 23.21 18.84
C LEU A 130 10.35 22.90 20.27
N VAL A 131 11.62 22.56 20.46
CA VAL A 131 12.18 22.14 21.73
C VAL A 131 13.40 22.99 22.11
N ASP A 132 13.49 23.40 23.37
CA ASP A 132 14.58 24.23 23.88
C ASP A 132 15.79 23.40 24.34
N LYS A 133 15.93 22.18 23.81
CA LYS A 133 17.03 21.27 24.11
C LYS A 133 17.92 21.06 22.90
N LYS A 134 19.22 20.88 23.14
CA LYS A 134 20.15 20.49 22.08
C LYS A 134 19.81 19.10 21.59
N LEU A 135 19.36 19.00 20.35
CA LEU A 135 19.08 17.72 19.72
C LEU A 135 20.34 17.03 19.20
N PRO A 136 20.37 15.70 19.18
CA PRO A 136 21.42 14.97 18.50
C PRO A 136 21.42 15.30 17.01
N ARG A 137 22.59 15.15 16.38
CA ARG A 137 22.71 15.33 14.93
C ARG A 137 21.76 14.40 14.21
N THR A 138 20.92 14.94 13.33
CA THR A 138 19.84 14.19 12.69
C THR A 138 19.97 14.19 11.17
N GLY A 139 20.03 13.01 10.58
CA GLY A 139 20.03 12.81 9.13
C GLY A 139 18.73 12.10 8.68
N VAL A 140 18.15 12.54 7.56
CA VAL A 140 16.93 11.94 6.99
C VAL A 140 17.22 11.41 5.60
N PHE A 141 16.96 10.11 5.38
CA PHE A 141 17.06 9.52 4.05
C PHE A 141 15.95 10.08 3.15
N TYR A 142 16.34 10.57 1.99
CA TYR A 142 15.41 11.07 1.00
C TYR A 142 15.77 10.59 -0.41
N ARG A 143 14.79 10.66 -1.30
CA ARG A 143 15.01 10.47 -2.74
C ARG A 143 15.14 11.83 -3.39
N PRO A 144 16.26 12.15 -4.05
CA PRO A 144 16.41 13.37 -4.82
C PRO A 144 15.34 13.50 -5.91
N PHE A 145 14.94 14.72 -6.20
CA PHE A 145 14.04 15.02 -7.32
C PHE A 145 14.83 15.06 -8.63
N ASP A 146 14.20 14.61 -9.71
CA ASP A 146 14.82 14.60 -11.03
C ASP A 146 14.96 16.01 -11.63
N ILE A 147 14.22 17.00 -11.12
CA ILE A 147 14.24 18.40 -11.57
C ILE A 147 15.09 19.22 -10.61
N GLN A 148 16.26 19.70 -11.06
CA GLN A 148 17.26 20.39 -10.23
C GLN A 148 16.69 21.59 -9.44
N GLY A 149 15.93 22.46 -10.06
CA GLY A 149 15.36 23.62 -9.37
C GLY A 149 14.32 23.28 -8.31
N MET A 150 13.68 22.11 -8.40
CA MET A 150 12.78 21.57 -7.38
C MET A 150 13.58 20.92 -6.25
N GLU A 151 14.63 20.18 -6.61
CA GLU A 151 15.56 19.57 -5.67
C GLU A 151 16.19 20.60 -4.75
N ASP A 152 16.76 21.67 -5.32
CA ASP A 152 17.42 22.74 -4.55
C ASP A 152 16.44 23.43 -3.62
N TRP A 153 15.19 23.62 -4.07
CA TRP A 153 14.17 24.27 -3.26
C TRP A 153 13.74 23.37 -2.08
N VAL A 154 13.46 22.10 -2.33
CA VAL A 154 13.09 21.12 -1.29
C VAL A 154 14.21 20.93 -0.28
N LYS A 155 15.46 20.82 -0.74
CA LYS A 155 16.63 20.76 0.13
C LYS A 155 16.70 21.95 1.06
N SER A 156 16.66 23.15 0.52
CA SER A 156 16.75 24.39 1.31
C SER A 156 15.60 24.51 2.33
N SER A 157 14.40 24.04 1.97
CA SER A 157 13.24 24.04 2.85
C SER A 157 13.41 23.05 4.02
N ARG A 158 13.83 21.82 3.76
CA ARG A 158 13.98 20.77 4.79
C ARG A 158 15.19 20.98 5.69
N GLN A 159 16.30 21.48 5.14
CA GLN A 159 17.53 21.76 5.91
C GLN A 159 17.45 23.04 6.73
N ARG A 160 16.41 23.84 6.57
CA ARG A 160 16.22 25.16 7.21
C ARG A 160 16.38 25.13 8.73
N PHE A 161 16.05 23.99 9.36
CA PHE A 161 16.05 23.84 10.80
C PHE A 161 17.18 22.94 11.32
N GLY A 162 18.22 22.71 10.51
CA GLY A 162 19.41 21.95 10.93
C GLY A 162 19.34 20.43 10.76
N ILE A 163 18.36 19.93 9.97
CA ILE A 163 18.28 18.52 9.60
C ILE A 163 19.11 18.26 8.34
N ASP A 164 19.98 17.26 8.37
CA ASP A 164 20.77 16.84 7.23
C ASP A 164 19.99 15.88 6.31
N LEU A 165 20.13 16.06 5.00
CA LEU A 165 19.51 15.17 4.01
C LEU A 165 20.51 14.16 3.47
N LEU A 166 20.23 12.87 3.70
CA LEU A 166 21.05 11.74 3.28
C LEU A 166 20.53 11.16 1.97
N SER A 167 21.32 11.21 0.90
CA SER A 167 20.91 10.62 -0.37
C SER A 167 20.97 9.08 -0.30
N ARG A 168 20.03 8.39 -0.95
CA ARG A 168 20.01 6.90 -0.99
C ARG A 168 21.30 6.27 -1.52
N LYS A 169 22.03 6.94 -2.40
CA LYS A 169 23.23 6.37 -3.05
C LYS A 169 24.48 6.48 -2.19
N LYS A 170 24.66 7.57 -1.44
CA LYS A 170 25.89 7.88 -0.70
C LYS A 170 25.68 8.06 0.81
N GLY A 171 24.44 8.11 1.26
CA GLY A 171 24.08 8.45 2.63
C GLY A 171 24.27 7.34 3.67
N LEU A 172 24.48 6.08 3.27
CA LEU A 172 24.59 4.97 4.22
C LEU A 172 25.81 5.13 5.15
N PHE A 173 26.99 5.44 4.61
CA PHE A 173 28.19 5.67 5.41
C PHE A 173 28.03 6.88 6.34
N GLN A 174 27.38 7.93 5.84
CA GLN A 174 27.10 9.12 6.65
C GLN A 174 26.08 8.81 7.75
N ALA A 175 25.07 8.01 7.49
CA ALA A 175 24.10 7.55 8.48
C ALA A 175 24.78 6.75 9.61
N ILE A 176 25.66 5.82 9.25
CA ILE A 176 26.45 5.03 10.21
C ILE A 176 27.35 5.95 11.05
N SER A 177 27.98 6.97 10.44
CA SER A 177 28.77 7.95 11.19
C SER A 177 27.92 8.70 12.21
N TYR A 178 26.69 9.14 11.83
CA TYR A 178 25.80 9.82 12.79
C TYR A 178 25.43 8.91 13.96
N LEU A 179 25.08 7.66 13.69
CA LEU A 179 24.74 6.72 14.75
C LEU A 179 25.92 6.43 15.68
N ARG A 180 27.16 6.35 15.16
CA ARG A 180 28.37 6.21 16.01
C ARG A 180 28.58 7.39 16.97
N ASP A 181 28.15 8.58 16.56
CA ASP A 181 28.23 9.80 17.35
C ASP A 181 26.96 10.02 18.22
N ASN A 182 26.20 8.99 18.52
CA ASN A 182 24.91 9.04 19.23
C ASN A 182 23.88 9.97 18.55
N GLY A 183 23.94 10.07 17.23
CA GLY A 183 22.99 10.85 16.44
C GLY A 183 21.71 10.07 16.11
N CYS A 184 20.84 10.74 15.36
CA CYS A 184 19.58 10.20 14.87
C CYS A 184 19.59 10.02 13.34
N VAL A 185 19.02 8.91 12.87
CA VAL A 185 18.81 8.68 11.44
C VAL A 185 17.35 8.35 11.17
N ALA A 186 16.70 9.16 10.34
CA ALA A 186 15.30 8.97 9.99
C ALA A 186 15.14 8.28 8.62
N VAL A 187 14.23 7.30 8.57
CA VAL A 187 13.92 6.48 7.39
C VAL A 187 12.42 6.48 7.15
N LEU A 188 12.01 6.86 5.95
CA LEU A 188 10.63 6.67 5.52
C LEU A 188 10.45 5.21 5.07
N PHE A 189 9.62 4.43 5.77
CA PHE A 189 9.64 2.96 5.66
C PHE A 189 8.45 2.34 4.93
N ASP A 190 7.36 3.05 4.76
CA ASP A 190 6.04 2.52 4.39
C ASP A 190 5.70 2.63 2.90
N GLN A 191 6.62 3.08 2.06
CA GLN A 191 6.46 3.07 0.61
C GLN A 191 6.90 1.73 -0.02
N LYS A 192 6.45 1.49 -1.26
CA LYS A 192 6.87 0.35 -2.07
C LYS A 192 8.36 0.41 -2.36
N VAL A 193 9.02 -0.71 -2.16
CA VAL A 193 10.39 -0.97 -2.63
C VAL A 193 10.40 -2.17 -3.58
N TYR A 194 11.40 -2.23 -4.47
CA TYR A 194 11.62 -3.38 -5.35
C TYR A 194 12.62 -4.38 -4.75
N SER A 195 13.56 -3.88 -3.97
CA SER A 195 14.50 -4.65 -3.16
C SER A 195 14.15 -4.45 -1.69
N GLY A 196 14.22 -5.50 -0.90
CA GLY A 196 13.80 -5.55 0.51
C GLY A 196 13.24 -6.93 0.82
N MET A 197 12.56 -7.07 1.94
CA MET A 197 11.97 -8.35 2.32
C MET A 197 10.44 -8.33 2.22
N ARG A 198 9.85 -9.50 1.97
CA ARG A 198 8.41 -9.69 2.11
C ARG A 198 8.01 -9.67 3.57
N SER A 199 6.96 -8.94 3.86
CA SER A 199 6.38 -8.78 5.19
C SER A 199 4.87 -8.56 5.07
N PHE A 200 4.17 -8.56 6.19
CA PHE A 200 2.77 -8.16 6.23
C PHE A 200 2.63 -6.68 6.59
N LEU A 201 1.67 -6.02 5.94
CA LEU A 201 1.11 -4.73 6.33
C LEU A 201 -0.41 -4.81 6.14
N LEU A 202 -1.19 -4.61 7.21
CA LEU A 202 -2.65 -4.79 7.19
C LEU A 202 -3.04 -6.19 6.66
N ASP A 203 -2.37 -7.23 7.15
CA ASP A 203 -2.50 -8.65 6.78
C ASP A 203 -2.19 -8.98 5.31
N ARG A 204 -1.74 -8.02 4.53
CA ARG A 204 -1.41 -8.21 3.11
C ARG A 204 0.09 -8.25 2.90
N ILE A 205 0.53 -9.17 2.04
CA ILE A 205 1.94 -9.30 1.67
C ILE A 205 2.39 -8.08 0.87
N CYS A 206 3.48 -7.45 1.31
CA CYS A 206 4.12 -6.34 0.63
C CYS A 206 5.65 -6.42 0.75
N MET A 207 6.36 -5.64 -0.05
CA MET A 207 7.81 -5.48 0.08
C MET A 207 8.14 -4.32 1.01
N THR A 208 8.93 -4.56 2.06
CA THR A 208 9.36 -3.53 3.01
C THR A 208 10.87 -3.35 2.95
N SER A 209 11.33 -2.10 3.08
CA SER A 209 12.75 -1.77 3.13
C SER A 209 13.37 -2.28 4.42
N GLU A 210 14.51 -2.92 4.32
CA GLU A 210 15.29 -3.41 5.45
C GLU A 210 16.16 -2.32 6.08
N LEU A 211 16.21 -1.12 5.49
CA LEU A 211 17.20 -0.09 5.83
C LEU A 211 17.18 0.28 7.32
N ALA A 212 16.00 0.42 7.92
CA ALA A 212 15.89 0.74 9.34
C ALA A 212 16.49 -0.38 10.21
N GLY A 213 16.14 -1.63 9.95
CA GLY A 213 16.68 -2.79 10.68
C GLY A 213 18.20 -2.95 10.48
N ILE A 214 18.68 -2.76 9.24
CA ILE A 214 20.13 -2.79 8.95
C ILE A 214 20.89 -1.73 9.77
N LEU A 215 20.34 -0.53 9.89
CA LEU A 215 20.96 0.53 10.69
C LEU A 215 20.94 0.21 12.18
N VAL A 216 19.84 -0.34 12.70
CA VAL A 216 19.71 -0.76 14.09
C VAL A 216 20.76 -1.84 14.43
N GLU A 217 20.75 -2.93 13.68
CA GLU A 217 21.60 -4.10 13.93
C GLU A 217 23.10 -3.76 13.81
N ASN A 218 23.50 -3.03 12.76
CA ASN A 218 24.92 -2.70 12.53
C ASN A 218 25.46 -1.58 13.44
N SER A 219 24.61 -0.79 14.07
CA SER A 219 25.03 0.33 14.91
C SER A 219 24.63 0.15 16.37
N ASN A 220 24.05 -0.99 16.75
CA ASN A 220 23.44 -1.22 18.06
C ASN A 220 22.55 -0.03 18.48
N ALA A 221 21.79 0.49 17.53
CA ALA A 221 20.95 1.65 17.75
C ALA A 221 19.58 1.25 18.28
N ASN A 222 18.95 2.11 19.07
CA ASN A 222 17.54 1.96 19.40
C ASN A 222 16.67 2.40 18.23
N ALA A 223 15.47 1.87 18.15
CA ALA A 223 14.50 2.25 17.13
C ALA A 223 13.23 2.82 17.73
N ALA A 224 12.61 3.76 17.00
CA ALA A 224 11.30 4.29 17.33
C ALA A 224 10.55 4.66 16.05
N THR A 225 9.23 4.58 16.07
CA THR A 225 8.44 5.32 15.08
C THR A 225 8.27 6.76 15.53
N PHE A 226 8.24 7.68 14.58
CA PHE A 226 8.16 9.11 14.81
C PHE A 226 7.18 9.69 13.78
N TRP A 227 6.05 10.24 14.23
CA TRP A 227 5.00 10.64 13.31
C TRP A 227 4.34 11.95 13.70
N ALA A 228 3.73 12.62 12.71
CA ALA A 228 2.91 13.78 12.90
C ALA A 228 1.44 13.45 12.63
N THR A 229 0.56 13.63 13.62
CA THR A 229 -0.89 13.51 13.49
C THR A 229 -1.48 14.89 13.18
N ARG A 230 -2.31 15.00 12.17
CA ARG A 230 -3.01 16.24 11.83
C ARG A 230 -4.04 16.60 12.90
N THR A 231 -3.94 17.78 13.50
CA THR A 231 -4.89 18.30 14.50
C THR A 231 -5.81 19.39 13.94
N GLY A 232 -5.45 19.98 12.80
CA GLY A 232 -6.22 21.04 12.12
C GLY A 232 -5.60 21.37 10.77
N PHE A 233 -6.16 22.37 10.08
CA PHE A 233 -5.56 22.86 8.83
C PHE A 233 -4.16 23.43 9.13
N TRP A 234 -3.13 22.86 8.47
CA TRP A 234 -1.72 23.19 8.74
C TRP A 234 -1.30 23.10 10.20
N ARG A 235 -1.93 22.21 10.97
CA ARG A 235 -1.59 21.93 12.38
C ARG A 235 -1.41 20.45 12.61
N SER A 236 -0.43 20.12 13.44
CA SER A 236 -0.13 18.74 13.79
C SER A 236 0.39 18.60 15.21
N ARG A 237 0.35 17.36 15.71
CA ARG A 237 1.03 16.94 16.93
C ARG A 237 2.04 15.86 16.59
N ILE A 238 3.29 16.04 16.98
CA ILE A 238 4.36 15.07 16.81
C ILE A 238 4.42 14.16 18.03
N ASP A 239 4.57 12.87 17.78
CA ASP A 239 4.67 11.84 18.82
C ASP A 239 5.64 10.73 18.39
N CYS A 240 6.01 9.84 19.33
CA CYS A 240 6.88 8.69 19.09
C CYS A 240 6.40 7.45 19.84
N LYS A 241 6.88 6.28 19.39
CA LYS A 241 6.76 5.00 20.11
C LYS A 241 8.05 4.24 19.92
N LYS A 242 8.72 3.88 21.02
CA LYS A 242 9.92 3.03 20.98
C LYS A 242 9.58 1.64 20.48
N PHE A 243 10.53 1.03 19.80
CA PHE A 243 10.54 -0.39 19.45
C PHE A 243 11.52 -1.14 20.36
N THR A 244 11.28 -2.42 20.53
CA THR A 244 12.11 -3.29 21.38
C THR A 244 12.99 -4.20 20.56
N GLY A 245 12.72 -4.36 19.28
CA GLY A 245 13.47 -5.18 18.36
C GLY A 245 14.90 -4.66 18.15
N THR A 246 15.80 -5.60 17.89
CA THR A 246 17.23 -5.36 17.68
C THR A 246 17.73 -5.93 16.35
N THR A 247 16.96 -6.81 15.72
CA THR A 247 17.27 -7.44 14.45
C THR A 247 16.52 -6.80 13.28
N ILE A 248 16.97 -7.08 12.07
CA ILE A 248 16.32 -6.58 10.83
C ILE A 248 14.86 -7.05 10.77
N GLU A 249 14.61 -8.30 11.12
CA GLU A 249 13.29 -8.93 11.10
C GLU A 249 12.35 -8.27 12.12
N GLU A 250 12.81 -8.11 13.36
CA GLU A 250 12.03 -7.51 14.45
C GLU A 250 11.66 -6.07 14.14
N ILE A 251 12.58 -5.22 13.72
CA ILE A 251 12.34 -3.82 13.40
C ILE A 251 11.38 -3.68 12.21
N THR A 252 11.54 -4.53 11.18
CA THR A 252 10.64 -4.52 10.03
C THR A 252 9.23 -4.95 10.43
N PHE A 253 9.11 -5.95 11.29
CA PHE A 253 7.84 -6.43 11.82
C PHE A 253 7.16 -5.36 12.70
N GLU A 254 7.85 -4.84 13.72
CA GLU A 254 7.30 -3.86 14.65
C GLU A 254 6.83 -2.59 13.95
N GLY A 255 7.58 -2.07 12.97
CA GLY A 255 7.19 -0.91 12.17
C GLY A 255 5.90 -1.15 11.38
N ASN A 256 5.80 -2.28 10.70
CA ASN A 256 4.59 -2.64 9.94
C ASN A 256 3.39 -2.93 10.85
N GLN A 257 3.60 -3.59 12.00
CA GLN A 257 2.53 -3.87 12.97
C GLN A 257 2.01 -2.59 13.61
N TRP A 258 2.90 -1.71 14.05
CA TRP A 258 2.50 -0.41 14.57
C TRP A 258 1.66 0.38 13.55
N LEU A 259 2.09 0.43 12.29
CA LEU A 259 1.36 1.14 11.25
C LEU A 259 0.01 0.45 10.95
N SER A 260 -0.03 -0.88 10.95
CA SER A 260 -1.27 -1.65 10.77
C SER A 260 -2.29 -1.36 11.86
N GLU A 261 -1.85 -1.37 13.13
CA GLU A 261 -2.69 -1.04 14.28
C GLU A 261 -3.21 0.40 14.20
N LYS A 262 -2.30 1.35 13.92
CA LYS A 262 -2.64 2.77 13.78
C LYS A 262 -3.69 2.99 12.70
N LEU A 263 -3.57 2.35 11.53
CA LEU A 263 -4.52 2.46 10.44
C LEU A 263 -5.85 1.72 10.70
N ARG A 264 -5.88 0.72 11.59
CA ARG A 264 -7.13 0.04 11.98
C ARG A 264 -7.93 0.82 13.00
N THR A 265 -7.26 1.49 13.94
CA THR A 265 -7.89 2.07 15.13
C THR A 265 -8.08 3.58 15.07
N ASP A 266 -7.26 4.30 14.32
CA ASP A 266 -7.25 5.76 14.28
C ASP A 266 -7.81 6.30 12.95
N LYS A 267 -9.01 6.89 13.04
CA LYS A 267 -9.70 7.49 11.87
C LYS A 267 -8.95 8.68 11.25
N ILE A 268 -8.18 9.42 12.06
CA ILE A 268 -7.37 10.53 11.55
C ILE A 268 -6.23 9.95 10.72
N ALA A 269 -5.53 8.93 11.25
CA ALA A 269 -4.45 8.23 10.55
C ALA A 269 -4.95 7.58 9.24
N GLN A 270 -6.15 6.99 9.22
CA GLN A 270 -6.76 6.47 8.01
C GLN A 270 -6.88 7.53 6.91
N CYS A 271 -7.25 8.76 7.26
CA CYS A 271 -7.35 9.85 6.29
C CYS A 271 -6.00 10.50 5.95
N ASP A 272 -5.03 10.42 6.85
CA ASP A 272 -3.71 11.04 6.70
C ASP A 272 -2.74 10.19 5.88
N TRP A 273 -2.90 8.87 5.89
CA TRP A 273 -1.95 8.00 5.23
C TRP A 273 -2.03 8.08 3.70
N LEU A 274 -0.88 7.87 3.06
CA LEU A 274 -0.71 7.97 1.61
C LEU A 274 -1.28 6.75 0.85
N TRP A 275 -2.63 6.62 0.82
CA TRP A 275 -3.30 5.52 0.10
C TRP A 275 -3.09 5.54 -1.41
N LEU A 276 -2.72 6.66 -2.00
CA LEU A 276 -2.46 6.83 -3.43
C LEU A 276 -1.14 6.17 -3.89
N HIS A 277 -0.46 5.46 -3.00
CA HIS A 277 0.79 4.78 -3.26
C HIS A 277 0.59 3.30 -3.59
N ARG A 278 1.43 2.72 -4.47
CA ARG A 278 1.35 1.31 -4.91
C ARG A 278 2.02 0.36 -3.90
N ARG A 279 1.67 0.45 -2.61
CA ARG A 279 2.32 -0.32 -1.52
C ARG A 279 2.28 -1.83 -1.75
N TRP A 280 1.15 -2.36 -2.21
CA TRP A 280 0.91 -3.80 -2.44
C TRP A 280 0.95 -4.19 -3.92
N GLN A 281 1.59 -3.38 -4.77
CA GLN A 281 1.69 -3.75 -6.17
C GLN A 281 2.44 -5.07 -6.33
N HIS A 282 1.84 -6.01 -7.05
CA HIS A 282 2.50 -7.23 -7.45
C HIS A 282 3.76 -6.92 -8.29
N ILE A 283 4.90 -7.50 -7.88
CA ILE A 283 6.23 -7.20 -8.47
C ILE A 283 6.89 -8.42 -9.12
N ASP A 284 6.31 -9.60 -8.96
CA ASP A 284 6.92 -10.85 -9.41
C ASP A 284 6.62 -11.18 -10.88
N GLY A 285 5.85 -10.31 -11.56
CA GLY A 285 5.45 -10.49 -12.95
C GLY A 285 4.25 -11.43 -13.12
N LEU A 286 3.66 -11.42 -14.32
CA LEU A 286 2.46 -12.21 -14.63
C LEU A 286 2.65 -13.71 -14.43
N SER A 287 3.85 -14.23 -14.75
CA SER A 287 4.19 -15.65 -14.60
C SER A 287 4.29 -16.14 -13.15
N ASN A 288 4.05 -15.30 -12.16
CA ASN A 288 4.09 -15.63 -10.74
C ASN A 288 2.86 -15.11 -9.99
N LEU A 289 1.73 -14.95 -10.67
CA LEU A 289 0.47 -14.51 -10.02
C LEU A 289 -0.06 -15.55 -9.02
N LEU A 290 0.08 -16.82 -9.36
CA LEU A 290 -0.43 -17.96 -8.58
C LEU A 290 0.62 -18.58 -7.65
N CYS A 291 1.77 -17.93 -7.46
CA CYS A 291 2.75 -18.36 -6.45
C CYS A 291 3.47 -17.18 -5.80
N LEU A 292 4.07 -17.44 -4.67
CA LEU A 292 5.04 -16.53 -4.08
C LEU A 292 6.43 -16.91 -4.60
N LYS A 293 7.02 -16.03 -5.44
CA LYS A 293 8.40 -16.21 -5.90
C LYS A 293 9.33 -16.24 -4.70
N ASP A 294 10.36 -17.07 -4.72
CA ASP A 294 11.36 -17.08 -3.67
C ASP A 294 12.08 -15.72 -3.56
N ARG A 295 11.98 -15.10 -2.39
CA ARG A 295 12.59 -13.81 -2.03
C ARG A 295 12.85 -13.78 -0.54
N LYS A 296 13.82 -12.98 -0.10
CA LYS A 296 14.01 -12.67 1.33
C LYS A 296 12.67 -12.24 1.94
N ASN A 297 12.31 -12.84 3.07
CA ASN A 297 11.03 -12.60 3.70
C ASN A 297 11.08 -12.85 5.20
N ILE A 298 10.13 -12.25 5.91
CA ILE A 298 9.84 -12.47 7.34
C ILE A 298 8.42 -12.98 7.53
N LEU A 299 7.86 -13.67 6.54
CA LEU A 299 6.45 -14.07 6.59
C LEU A 299 6.20 -15.07 7.72
N GLN A 300 7.04 -16.12 7.83
CA GLN A 300 6.91 -17.12 8.88
C GLN A 300 7.15 -16.50 10.27
N PHE A 301 8.22 -15.72 10.44
CA PHE A 301 8.49 -14.95 11.65
C PHE A 301 7.29 -14.08 12.04
N SER A 302 6.68 -13.40 11.07
CA SER A 302 5.52 -12.55 11.32
C SER A 302 4.30 -13.36 11.78
N LEU A 303 4.03 -14.52 11.18
CA LEU A 303 2.93 -15.40 11.60
C LEU A 303 3.11 -15.83 13.06
N GLU A 304 4.29 -16.28 13.44
CA GLU A 304 4.63 -16.67 14.81
C GLU A 304 4.40 -15.53 15.81
N LYS A 305 4.90 -14.33 15.50
CA LYS A 305 4.69 -13.13 16.33
C LYS A 305 3.23 -12.67 16.41
N MET A 306 2.44 -12.93 15.37
CA MET A 306 0.99 -12.64 15.33
C MET A 306 0.13 -13.75 15.95
N GLY A 307 0.72 -14.89 16.32
CA GLY A 307 0.00 -16.07 16.83
C GLY A 307 -0.88 -16.75 15.76
N LEU A 308 -0.49 -16.65 14.48
CA LEU A 308 -1.22 -17.22 13.36
C LEU A 308 -0.53 -18.51 12.88
N THR A 309 -1.31 -19.52 12.57
CA THR A 309 -0.86 -20.80 11.99
C THR A 309 -0.91 -20.81 10.45
N GLU A 310 -1.76 -19.97 9.87
CA GLU A 310 -1.95 -19.86 8.42
C GLU A 310 -1.81 -18.41 7.94
N PHE A 311 -1.52 -18.26 6.65
CA PHE A 311 -1.47 -16.97 6.00
C PHE A 311 -2.85 -16.29 6.00
N PRO A 312 -2.95 -15.00 6.33
CA PRO A 312 -4.17 -14.22 6.08
C PRO A 312 -4.53 -14.24 4.60
N ARG A 313 -5.74 -14.70 4.28
CA ARG A 313 -6.22 -14.86 2.89
C ARG A 313 -6.73 -13.54 2.32
N THR A 314 -5.83 -12.71 1.87
CA THR A 314 -6.12 -11.33 1.44
C THR A 314 -5.94 -11.08 -0.04
N PHE A 315 -5.26 -11.99 -0.77
CA PHE A 315 -5.06 -11.90 -2.22
C PHE A 315 -6.27 -12.48 -2.97
N ARG A 316 -7.13 -11.62 -3.50
CA ARG A 316 -8.45 -11.99 -4.05
C ARG A 316 -8.35 -12.46 -5.48
N ILE A 317 -8.62 -13.75 -5.69
CA ILE A 317 -8.68 -14.40 -7.00
C ILE A 317 -10.15 -14.73 -7.30
N TYR A 318 -10.66 -14.17 -8.38
CA TYR A 318 -12.00 -14.45 -8.88
C TYR A 318 -11.91 -15.34 -10.11
N ILE A 319 -12.71 -16.39 -10.15
CA ILE A 319 -12.74 -17.38 -11.24
C ILE A 319 -14.15 -17.45 -11.78
N THR A 320 -14.38 -16.97 -13.02
CA THR A 320 -15.64 -17.25 -13.74
C THR A 320 -15.60 -18.66 -14.28
N MET A 321 -16.44 -19.52 -13.72
CA MET A 321 -16.53 -20.93 -14.06
C MET A 321 -17.23 -21.12 -15.41
N PRO A 322 -16.84 -22.16 -16.18
CA PRO A 322 -17.57 -22.55 -17.38
C PRO A 322 -19.04 -22.86 -17.12
N ASP A 323 -19.86 -22.79 -18.15
CA ASP A 323 -21.27 -23.12 -18.06
C ASP A 323 -21.56 -24.63 -18.05
N SER A 324 -20.62 -25.42 -18.57
CA SER A 324 -20.66 -26.90 -18.61
C SER A 324 -20.21 -27.47 -17.25
N ASP A 325 -20.97 -28.44 -16.74
CA ASP A 325 -20.64 -29.13 -15.49
C ASP A 325 -19.33 -29.93 -15.61
N SER A 326 -19.11 -30.60 -16.74
CA SER A 326 -17.89 -31.36 -16.99
C SER A 326 -16.65 -30.50 -17.01
N GLU A 327 -16.71 -29.33 -17.67
CA GLU A 327 -15.63 -28.37 -17.69
C GLU A 327 -15.41 -27.71 -16.32
N SER A 328 -16.48 -27.40 -15.59
CA SER A 328 -16.41 -26.91 -14.22
C SER A 328 -15.73 -27.90 -13.29
N LEU A 329 -16.06 -29.21 -13.40
CA LEU A 329 -15.42 -30.24 -12.61
C LEU A 329 -13.92 -30.38 -12.94
N ALA A 330 -13.54 -30.23 -14.20
CA ALA A 330 -12.13 -30.30 -14.64
C ALA A 330 -11.23 -29.24 -14.02
N ILE A 331 -11.77 -28.07 -13.58
CA ILE A 331 -11.00 -26.99 -12.95
C ILE A 331 -10.76 -27.25 -11.45
N LEU A 332 -11.64 -27.99 -10.77
CA LEU A 332 -11.64 -28.10 -9.31
C LEU A 332 -10.31 -28.57 -8.68
N PRO A 333 -9.60 -29.58 -9.24
CA PRO A 333 -8.30 -29.97 -8.70
C PRO A 333 -7.30 -28.81 -8.67
N TYR A 334 -7.31 -27.97 -9.69
CA TYR A 334 -6.39 -26.85 -9.79
C TYR A 334 -6.73 -25.71 -8.81
N ILE A 335 -7.99 -25.56 -8.37
CA ILE A 335 -8.38 -24.58 -7.33
C ILE A 335 -7.76 -24.97 -5.99
N LYS A 336 -7.79 -26.26 -5.63
CA LYS A 336 -7.11 -26.77 -4.42
C LYS A 336 -5.61 -26.47 -4.51
N LEU A 337 -5.00 -26.75 -5.67
CA LEU A 337 -3.59 -26.51 -5.92
C LEU A 337 -3.21 -25.02 -5.89
N MET A 338 -4.09 -24.11 -6.34
CA MET A 338 -3.89 -22.67 -6.22
C MET A 338 -3.68 -22.23 -4.76
N ARG A 339 -4.47 -22.76 -3.83
CA ARG A 339 -4.37 -22.43 -2.40
C ARG A 339 -3.05 -22.92 -1.79
N GLN A 340 -2.54 -24.06 -2.25
CA GLN A 340 -1.23 -24.58 -1.84
C GLN A 340 -0.08 -23.74 -2.45
N SER A 341 -0.19 -23.41 -3.73
CA SER A 341 0.82 -22.64 -4.47
C SER A 341 0.90 -21.17 -3.99
N ARG A 342 -0.26 -20.61 -3.58
CA ARG A 342 -0.40 -19.24 -3.09
C ARG A 342 -1.19 -19.18 -1.78
N PRO A 343 -0.54 -19.34 -0.62
CA PRO A 343 -1.21 -19.53 0.66
C PRO A 343 -2.01 -18.29 1.14
N ASP A 344 -1.71 -17.08 0.66
CA ASP A 344 -2.47 -15.87 0.93
C ASP A 344 -3.68 -15.66 -0.01
N ALA A 345 -3.98 -16.64 -0.90
CA ALA A 345 -5.09 -16.53 -1.84
C ALA A 345 -6.45 -16.69 -1.15
N ASN A 346 -7.38 -15.77 -1.48
CA ASN A 346 -8.80 -15.87 -1.23
C ASN A 346 -9.49 -16.14 -2.58
N VAL A 347 -9.90 -17.37 -2.79
CA VAL A 347 -10.44 -17.83 -4.06
C VAL A 347 -11.98 -17.76 -4.03
N SER A 348 -12.56 -17.02 -4.95
CA SER A 348 -14.00 -16.84 -5.14
C SER A 348 -14.42 -17.39 -6.51
N LEU A 349 -15.30 -18.38 -6.53
CA LEU A 349 -15.88 -18.92 -7.76
C LEU A 349 -17.13 -18.14 -8.15
N LEU A 350 -17.15 -17.61 -9.35
CA LEU A 350 -18.31 -16.98 -9.96
C LEU A 350 -19.04 -18.02 -10.81
N VAL A 351 -20.18 -18.48 -10.33
CA VAL A 351 -20.91 -19.62 -10.91
C VAL A 351 -22.34 -19.25 -11.25
N GLN A 352 -22.94 -19.89 -12.26
CA GLN A 352 -24.36 -19.76 -12.48
C GLN A 352 -25.14 -20.36 -11.30
N LYS A 353 -26.27 -19.76 -10.99
CA LYS A 353 -27.12 -20.15 -9.86
C LYS A 353 -27.41 -21.66 -9.85
N LYS A 354 -27.67 -22.29 -11.01
CA LYS A 354 -27.94 -23.71 -11.14
C LYS A 354 -26.82 -24.63 -10.65
N ASN A 355 -25.54 -24.19 -10.74
CA ASN A 355 -24.36 -25.02 -10.42
C ASN A 355 -23.81 -24.69 -9.02
N ALA A 356 -24.34 -23.71 -8.32
CA ALA A 356 -23.77 -23.19 -7.07
C ALA A 356 -23.82 -24.22 -5.93
N GLN A 357 -24.91 -25.00 -5.82
CA GLN A 357 -25.09 -25.95 -4.73
C GLN A 357 -24.06 -27.08 -4.80
N ILE A 358 -23.85 -27.67 -5.97
CA ILE A 358 -22.89 -28.80 -6.19
C ILE A 358 -21.46 -28.35 -5.80
N LEU A 359 -21.08 -27.11 -6.09
CA LEU A 359 -19.75 -26.59 -5.79
C LEU A 359 -19.57 -26.24 -4.30
N ARG A 360 -20.65 -25.82 -3.60
CA ARG A 360 -20.61 -25.59 -2.16
C ARG A 360 -20.32 -26.86 -1.36
N GLU A 361 -20.94 -27.97 -1.75
CA GLU A 361 -20.75 -29.27 -1.10
C GLU A 361 -19.29 -29.75 -1.16
N LYS A 362 -18.53 -29.34 -2.18
CA LYS A 362 -17.13 -29.74 -2.35
C LYS A 362 -16.13 -28.95 -1.49
N ASN A 363 -16.51 -27.81 -0.90
CA ASN A 363 -15.71 -26.95 0.00
C ASN A 363 -14.27 -26.64 -0.47
N ILE A 364 -14.10 -26.36 -1.76
CA ILE A 364 -12.79 -26.19 -2.40
C ILE A 364 -12.36 -24.74 -2.56
N ALA A 365 -13.27 -23.77 -2.38
CA ALA A 365 -13.02 -22.34 -2.51
C ALA A 365 -13.46 -21.59 -1.26
N ASP A 366 -12.93 -20.38 -1.07
CA ASP A 366 -13.28 -19.55 0.09
C ASP A 366 -14.69 -18.95 -0.06
N ASN A 367 -15.11 -18.66 -1.29
CA ASN A 367 -16.44 -18.13 -1.57
C ASN A 367 -17.01 -18.72 -2.87
N ILE A 368 -18.32 -18.94 -2.87
CA ILE A 368 -19.10 -19.25 -4.08
C ILE A 368 -20.13 -18.15 -4.27
N ILE A 369 -20.00 -17.42 -5.37
CA ILE A 369 -20.80 -16.25 -5.70
C ILE A 369 -21.70 -16.60 -6.86
N GLU A 370 -23.00 -16.55 -6.64
CA GLU A 370 -24.00 -16.84 -7.66
C GLU A 370 -24.11 -15.68 -8.67
N LEU A 371 -23.99 -16.02 -9.92
CA LEU A 371 -24.29 -15.15 -11.03
C LEU A 371 -25.69 -15.46 -11.60
N PRO A 372 -26.38 -14.46 -12.16
CA PRO A 372 -27.58 -14.70 -12.95
C PRO A 372 -27.32 -15.75 -14.04
N ASN A 373 -28.29 -16.60 -14.30
CA ASN A 373 -28.21 -17.56 -15.41
C ASN A 373 -28.15 -16.78 -16.74
N ARG A 374 -27.73 -17.44 -17.81
CA ARG A 374 -27.66 -16.77 -19.13
C ARG A 374 -29.04 -16.35 -19.64
N GLU A 375 -30.05 -17.08 -19.27
CA GLU A 375 -31.48 -16.83 -19.61
C GLU A 375 -32.02 -15.56 -18.96
N ASP A 376 -31.45 -15.12 -17.82
CA ASP A 376 -31.83 -13.88 -17.11
C ASP A 376 -31.38 -12.60 -17.86
N GLY A 377 -30.66 -12.76 -18.95
CA GLY A 377 -30.24 -11.72 -19.87
C GLY A 377 -28.93 -11.02 -19.49
N ALA A 378 -28.35 -10.36 -20.49
CA ALA A 378 -27.04 -9.72 -20.39
C ALA A 378 -27.00 -8.62 -19.33
N PHE A 379 -28.08 -7.85 -19.17
CA PHE A 379 -28.15 -6.76 -18.22
C PHE A 379 -28.04 -7.23 -16.75
N ALA A 380 -28.72 -8.33 -16.41
CA ALA A 380 -28.65 -8.91 -15.07
C ALA A 380 -27.22 -9.34 -14.73
N ARG A 381 -26.53 -10.00 -15.68
CA ARG A 381 -25.14 -10.43 -15.52
C ARG A 381 -24.17 -9.25 -15.38
N ILE A 382 -24.28 -8.24 -16.24
CA ILE A 382 -23.51 -7.00 -16.15
C ILE A 382 -23.70 -6.31 -14.79
N SER A 383 -24.94 -6.23 -14.31
CA SER A 383 -25.26 -5.63 -13.00
C SER A 383 -24.64 -6.40 -11.85
N ALA A 384 -24.60 -7.73 -11.90
CA ALA A 384 -23.91 -8.56 -10.92
C ALA A 384 -22.40 -8.24 -10.87
N TYR A 385 -21.72 -8.21 -12.01
CA TYR A 385 -20.29 -7.88 -12.07
C TYR A 385 -19.99 -6.44 -11.65
N LYS A 386 -20.91 -5.49 -11.89
CA LYS A 386 -20.79 -4.12 -11.39
C LYS A 386 -20.82 -4.06 -9.86
N ARG A 387 -21.64 -4.88 -9.20
CA ARG A 387 -21.63 -5.01 -7.73
C ARG A 387 -20.35 -5.66 -7.22
N LEU A 388 -19.89 -6.73 -7.88
CA LEU A 388 -18.67 -7.44 -7.54
C LEU A 388 -17.40 -6.59 -7.68
N ARG A 389 -17.41 -5.59 -8.53
CA ARG A 389 -16.32 -4.63 -8.70
C ARG A 389 -15.94 -3.93 -7.38
N GLU A 390 -16.88 -3.72 -6.46
CA GLU A 390 -16.62 -3.07 -5.17
C GLU A 390 -15.81 -3.93 -4.20
N SER A 391 -15.59 -5.21 -4.52
CA SER A 391 -14.66 -6.08 -3.79
C SER A 391 -13.21 -5.92 -4.22
N TYR A 392 -12.95 -5.25 -5.35
CA TYR A 392 -11.61 -4.98 -5.89
C TYR A 392 -10.74 -6.24 -6.00
N PRO A 393 -11.08 -7.28 -6.81
CA PRO A 393 -10.24 -8.46 -6.97
C PRO A 393 -8.88 -8.09 -7.58
N GLU A 394 -7.81 -8.76 -7.14
CA GLU A 394 -6.49 -8.65 -7.76
C GLU A 394 -6.46 -9.39 -9.10
N VAL A 395 -6.97 -10.62 -9.13
CA VAL A 395 -6.91 -11.48 -10.31
C VAL A 395 -8.30 -11.96 -10.68
N HIS A 396 -8.59 -11.97 -11.96
CA HIS A 396 -9.78 -12.60 -12.53
C HIS A 396 -9.38 -13.56 -13.64
N PHE A 397 -9.64 -14.84 -13.43
CA PHE A 397 -9.57 -15.88 -14.45
C PHE A 397 -10.94 -16.10 -15.07
N ASN A 398 -11.06 -15.90 -16.39
CA ASN A 398 -12.28 -16.09 -17.12
C ASN A 398 -12.17 -17.36 -18.02
N PHE A 399 -12.83 -18.43 -17.60
CA PHE A 399 -12.88 -19.70 -18.32
C PHE A 399 -14.04 -19.77 -19.32
N CYS A 400 -14.97 -18.81 -19.31
CA CYS A 400 -16.05 -18.73 -20.30
C CYS A 400 -15.54 -18.08 -21.60
N ASP A 401 -16.06 -18.51 -22.75
CA ASP A 401 -15.69 -17.97 -24.07
C ASP A 401 -16.85 -17.27 -24.75
N SER A 402 -17.38 -16.21 -24.15
CA SER A 402 -18.39 -15.35 -24.76
C SER A 402 -17.97 -13.86 -24.75
N LEU A 403 -18.51 -13.08 -25.68
CA LEU A 403 -18.29 -11.63 -25.69
C LEU A 403 -18.86 -10.97 -24.43
N LEU A 404 -19.98 -11.45 -23.92
CA LEU A 404 -20.59 -10.96 -22.68
C LEU A 404 -19.65 -11.18 -21.48
N ASP A 405 -18.98 -12.31 -21.40
CA ASP A 405 -18.04 -12.61 -20.31
C ASP A 405 -16.78 -11.72 -20.40
N ASP A 406 -16.33 -11.36 -21.61
CA ASP A 406 -15.24 -10.40 -21.78
C ASP A 406 -15.66 -8.99 -21.32
N ILE A 407 -16.88 -8.55 -21.65
CA ILE A 407 -17.44 -7.30 -21.16
C ILE A 407 -17.56 -7.32 -19.62
N CYS A 408 -18.05 -8.41 -19.06
CA CYS A 408 -18.13 -8.61 -17.59
C CYS A 408 -16.75 -8.54 -16.94
N SER A 409 -15.74 -9.17 -17.52
CA SER A 409 -14.34 -9.09 -17.06
C SER A 409 -13.82 -7.64 -17.05
N ARG A 410 -14.16 -6.87 -18.06
CA ARG A 410 -13.81 -5.44 -18.13
C ARG A 410 -14.52 -4.62 -17.05
N ILE A 411 -15.77 -4.93 -16.76
CA ILE A 411 -16.60 -4.24 -15.74
C ILE A 411 -16.08 -4.56 -14.33
N LEU A 412 -15.65 -5.77 -14.07
CA LEU A 412 -15.11 -6.21 -12.79
C LEU A 412 -13.85 -5.42 -12.38
N LYS A 413 -13.06 -4.98 -13.37
CA LYS A 413 -11.85 -4.16 -13.18
C LYS A 413 -10.80 -4.77 -12.25
N ALA A 414 -10.61 -6.10 -12.30
CA ALA A 414 -9.48 -6.73 -11.63
C ALA A 414 -8.14 -6.11 -12.08
N ASP A 415 -7.13 -6.14 -11.21
CA ASP A 415 -5.78 -5.68 -11.57
C ASP A 415 -5.21 -6.51 -12.71
N PHE A 416 -5.49 -7.83 -12.72
CA PHE A 416 -5.15 -8.77 -13.78
C PHE A 416 -6.41 -9.52 -14.22
N SER A 417 -6.77 -9.38 -15.49
CA SER A 417 -7.90 -10.08 -16.12
C SER A 417 -7.35 -10.99 -17.22
N LEU A 418 -7.54 -12.29 -17.06
CA LEU A 418 -6.88 -13.35 -17.80
C LEU A 418 -7.94 -14.29 -18.39
N ALA A 419 -7.76 -14.74 -19.65
CA ALA A 419 -8.71 -15.62 -20.28
C ALA A 419 -8.04 -16.60 -21.25
N ILE A 420 -8.71 -17.71 -21.54
CA ILE A 420 -8.34 -18.66 -22.58
C ILE A 420 -8.97 -18.23 -23.89
N GLN A 421 -8.22 -18.32 -24.97
CA GLN A 421 -8.72 -18.19 -26.33
C GLN A 421 -8.72 -19.58 -26.99
N THR A 422 -9.89 -20.03 -27.33
CA THR A 422 -10.10 -21.26 -28.13
C THR A 422 -10.27 -20.93 -29.61
N SER A 423 -11.46 -20.57 -30.04
CA SER A 423 -11.79 -20.24 -31.42
C SER A 423 -11.94 -18.75 -31.67
N ARG A 424 -12.52 -18.03 -30.71
CA ARG A 424 -12.86 -16.59 -30.82
C ARG A 424 -11.74 -15.69 -30.27
N LYS A 425 -11.42 -14.60 -30.97
CA LYS A 425 -10.54 -13.57 -30.43
C LYS A 425 -11.15 -12.94 -29.18
N ARG A 426 -10.41 -12.95 -28.09
CA ARG A 426 -10.82 -12.33 -26.82
C ARG A 426 -10.70 -10.82 -26.89
N LEU A 427 -11.68 -10.14 -26.30
CA LEU A 427 -11.72 -8.68 -26.21
C LEU A 427 -11.80 -8.25 -24.74
N PHE A 428 -11.29 -7.06 -24.44
CA PHE A 428 -11.40 -6.43 -23.11
C PHE A 428 -10.72 -7.16 -21.94
N VAL A 429 -9.92 -8.19 -22.19
CA VAL A 429 -9.07 -8.87 -21.19
C VAL A 429 -7.62 -8.42 -21.31
N LYS A 430 -6.87 -8.43 -20.22
CA LYS A 430 -5.50 -7.86 -20.18
C LYS A 430 -4.45 -8.80 -20.75
N ASP A 431 -4.62 -10.12 -20.56
CA ASP A 431 -3.76 -11.13 -21.16
C ASP A 431 -4.57 -12.37 -21.53
N VAL A 432 -4.13 -13.05 -22.58
CA VAL A 432 -4.83 -14.16 -23.20
C VAL A 432 -3.87 -15.34 -23.35
N TYR A 433 -4.32 -16.51 -22.93
CA TYR A 433 -3.67 -17.79 -23.25
C TYR A 433 -4.32 -18.34 -24.52
N LYS A 434 -3.53 -18.60 -25.55
CA LYS A 434 -3.99 -19.23 -26.79
C LYS A 434 -3.82 -20.74 -26.66
N ALA A 435 -4.94 -21.47 -26.57
CA ALA A 435 -4.93 -22.92 -26.61
C ALA A 435 -4.53 -23.42 -28.01
N SER A 436 -3.77 -24.51 -28.07
CA SER A 436 -3.49 -25.22 -29.32
C SER A 436 -4.80 -25.80 -29.87
N GLN A 437 -4.99 -25.75 -31.21
CA GLN A 437 -6.16 -26.32 -31.86
C GLN A 437 -6.15 -27.87 -31.97
N SER A 438 -5.10 -28.48 -31.47
CA SER A 438 -5.02 -29.93 -31.40
C SER A 438 -5.90 -30.50 -30.29
N THR A 439 -6.39 -31.69 -30.46
CA THR A 439 -7.27 -32.54 -29.62
C THR A 439 -6.85 -32.73 -28.16
N GLU A 440 -6.45 -31.65 -27.48
CA GLU A 440 -6.08 -31.69 -26.08
C GLU A 440 -7.30 -31.84 -25.18
N ASN A 441 -7.18 -32.65 -24.15
CA ASN A 441 -8.18 -32.75 -23.09
C ASN A 441 -8.33 -31.33 -22.46
N ILE A 442 -9.56 -30.89 -22.21
CA ILE A 442 -9.84 -29.56 -21.66
C ILE A 442 -9.13 -29.32 -20.31
N ALA A 443 -8.92 -30.37 -19.52
CA ALA A 443 -8.17 -30.30 -18.26
C ALA A 443 -6.72 -29.92 -18.49
N ASP A 444 -6.07 -30.44 -19.53
CA ASP A 444 -4.67 -30.10 -19.88
C ASP A 444 -4.54 -28.63 -20.33
N VAL A 445 -5.54 -28.15 -21.06
CA VAL A 445 -5.62 -26.74 -21.47
C VAL A 445 -5.73 -25.82 -20.24
N TYR A 446 -6.57 -26.20 -19.26
CA TYR A 446 -6.73 -25.44 -18.03
C TYR A 446 -5.47 -25.46 -17.18
N GLU A 447 -4.80 -26.59 -17.08
CA GLU A 447 -3.52 -26.73 -16.41
C GLU A 447 -2.46 -25.83 -17.05
N ALA A 448 -2.27 -25.92 -18.35
CA ALA A 448 -1.28 -25.11 -19.08
C ALA A 448 -1.56 -23.60 -18.94
N PHE A 449 -2.84 -23.21 -18.98
CA PHE A 449 -3.25 -21.84 -18.73
C PHE A 449 -2.85 -21.37 -17.33
N LEU A 450 -3.16 -22.11 -16.28
CA LEU A 450 -2.86 -21.72 -14.91
C LEU A 450 -1.36 -21.76 -14.60
N ARG A 451 -0.63 -22.74 -15.16
CA ARG A 451 0.84 -22.83 -15.03
C ARG A 451 1.56 -21.66 -15.71
N LYS A 452 1.05 -21.14 -16.83
CA LYS A 452 1.56 -19.89 -17.44
C LYS A 452 1.60 -18.74 -16.42
N TYR A 453 0.66 -18.70 -15.49
CA TYR A 453 0.58 -17.64 -14.46
C TYR A 453 1.11 -18.09 -13.10
N GLY A 454 1.88 -19.16 -13.05
CA GLY A 454 2.69 -19.55 -11.91
C GLY A 454 2.05 -20.55 -10.95
N LEU A 455 1.04 -21.33 -11.39
CA LEU A 455 0.55 -22.43 -10.60
C LEU A 455 1.68 -23.46 -10.40
N LYS A 456 1.97 -23.80 -9.15
CA LYS A 456 3.00 -24.77 -8.75
C LYS A 456 2.37 -25.97 -8.04
N GLY A 457 3.13 -27.06 -8.01
CA GLY A 457 2.72 -28.33 -7.41
C GLY A 457 2.20 -29.32 -8.45
N GLU A 458 1.97 -30.54 -8.01
CA GLU A 458 1.38 -31.62 -8.80
C GLU A 458 0.00 -31.98 -8.25
N LEU A 459 -0.89 -32.43 -9.11
CA LEU A 459 -2.18 -32.94 -8.65
C LEU A 459 -1.95 -34.26 -7.89
N GLU A 460 -2.55 -34.38 -6.73
CA GLU A 460 -2.62 -35.64 -6.02
C GLU A 460 -3.31 -36.65 -6.94
N LYS A 461 -2.63 -37.79 -7.28
CA LYS A 461 -3.14 -38.86 -8.13
C LYS A 461 -4.27 -39.60 -7.43
#